data_0144493b420617e6e62cf88c0c38a406
#
_entry.id   0144493b420617e6e62cf88c0c38a406
#
_cell.length_a   1.000
_cell.length_b   1.000
_cell.length_c   1.000
_cell.angle_alpha   90.00
_cell.angle_beta   90.00
_cell.angle_gamma   90.00
#
_symmetry.space_group_name_H-M   'P 1'
#
loop_
_entity.id
_entity.type
_entity.pdbx_description
1 polymer ?
#
loop_
_entity_poly.entity_id
_entity_poly.type
_entity_poly.pdbx_seq_one_letter_code
_entity_poly.pdbx_strand_id
1 'polypeptide(L)'
;MGYVINKICEIYRKNPFSIRIKNILLYFMSIYSKSYTQGIYNPTKPEKCININGAMGSKCNTITYRSSWELKFMKFCDKYDSILEWGSEVLKVPYISEVDGKQHTYITDFYFVCREKTGKIVKYILEVKPKSQMPRLDECGQILYPDPPKVRSQRALNAWQERCNVLRVNNSKWQAARRWCREHGFVFKVLTEEEIGINY
;
A
#
# COMPACT_ATOMS: atom_id res chain seq x y z
N MET A 1 -13.72 -25.91 -3.93
CA MET A 1 -13.81 -24.44 -4.11
C MET A 1 -14.49 -23.72 -2.93
N GLY A 2 -15.45 -24.30 -2.24
CA GLY A 2 -16.16 -23.66 -1.10
C GLY A 2 -15.35 -23.46 0.18
N TYR A 3 -14.36 -24.30 0.44
CA TYR A 3 -13.60 -24.30 1.72
C TYR A 3 -12.60 -23.13 1.84
N VAL A 4 -12.01 -22.70 0.73
CA VAL A 4 -11.05 -21.58 0.69
C VAL A 4 -11.77 -20.23 0.84
N ILE A 5 -12.95 -20.11 0.26
CA ILE A 5 -13.77 -18.88 0.36
C ILE A 5 -14.27 -18.69 1.80
N ASN A 6 -14.64 -19.76 2.51
CA ASN A 6 -15.11 -19.67 3.89
C ASN A 6 -13.98 -19.28 4.87
N LYS A 7 -12.76 -19.77 4.67
CA LYS A 7 -11.61 -19.43 5.53
C LYS A 7 -11.13 -17.98 5.31
N ILE A 8 -11.20 -17.49 4.10
CA ILE A 8 -10.96 -16.07 3.76
C ILE A 8 -12.05 -15.20 4.38
N CYS A 9 -13.32 -15.60 4.30
CA CYS A 9 -14.43 -14.89 4.96
C CYS A 9 -14.32 -14.88 6.49
N GLU A 10 -13.78 -15.90 7.13
CA GLU A 10 -13.57 -15.93 8.59
C GLU A 10 -12.48 -15.00 9.07
N ILE A 11 -11.38 -14.88 8.32
CA ILE A 11 -10.30 -13.91 8.62
C ILE A 11 -10.81 -12.48 8.47
N TYR A 12 -11.71 -12.24 7.51
CA TYR A 12 -12.32 -10.92 7.28
C TYR A 12 -13.48 -10.59 8.21
N ARG A 13 -14.21 -11.59 8.75
CA ARG A 13 -15.28 -11.37 9.75
C ARG A 13 -14.76 -10.90 11.10
N LYS A 14 -13.52 -11.20 11.46
CA LYS A 14 -12.91 -10.81 12.75
C LYS A 14 -12.40 -9.36 12.79
N ASN A 15 -12.46 -8.62 11.68
CA ASN A 15 -12.05 -7.21 11.66
C ASN A 15 -13.08 -6.33 10.91
N PRO A 16 -14.14 -5.86 11.60
CA PRO A 16 -15.22 -5.05 11.00
C PRO A 16 -14.73 -3.73 10.40
N PHE A 17 -13.51 -3.31 10.73
CA PHE A 17 -12.86 -2.12 10.20
C PHE A 17 -12.39 -2.29 8.74
N SER A 18 -11.93 -3.48 8.38
CA SER A 18 -11.52 -3.83 7.00
C SER A 18 -12.64 -3.61 5.98
N ILE A 19 -13.88 -3.95 6.34
CA ILE A 19 -15.04 -3.89 5.44
C ILE A 19 -15.47 -2.45 5.13
N ARG A 20 -15.27 -1.50 6.02
CA ARG A 20 -15.80 -0.15 5.86
C ARG A 20 -14.82 0.85 5.28
N ILE A 21 -13.54 0.77 5.58
CA ILE A 21 -12.51 1.44 4.79
C ILE A 21 -12.57 0.90 3.36
N LYS A 22 -12.75 -0.41 3.19
CA LYS A 22 -12.99 -1.04 1.89
C LYS A 22 -14.20 -0.44 1.18
N ASN A 23 -15.37 -0.35 1.82
CA ASN A 23 -16.59 0.16 1.19
C ASN A 23 -16.54 1.67 0.90
N ILE A 24 -15.87 2.45 1.74
CA ILE A 24 -15.69 3.88 1.52
C ILE A 24 -14.65 4.13 0.42
N LEU A 25 -13.55 3.40 0.40
CA LEU A 25 -12.57 3.42 -0.69
C LEU A 25 -13.18 2.93 -2.00
N LEU A 26 -13.97 1.84 -1.98
CA LEU A 26 -14.71 1.31 -3.14
C LEU A 26 -15.63 2.35 -3.78
N TYR A 27 -16.39 3.10 -2.99
CA TYR A 27 -17.30 4.14 -3.50
C TYR A 27 -16.55 5.25 -4.24
N PHE A 28 -15.37 5.67 -3.73
CA PHE A 28 -14.60 6.76 -4.35
C PHE A 28 -13.83 6.34 -5.61
N MET A 29 -13.45 5.08 -5.69
CA MET A 29 -12.59 4.60 -6.76
C MET A 29 -13.35 4.10 -7.99
N SER A 30 -14.67 3.84 -7.87
CA SER A 30 -15.53 3.44 -8.99
C SER A 30 -15.81 4.56 -10.01
N ILE A 31 -15.57 5.83 -9.66
CA ILE A 31 -15.99 6.99 -10.45
C ILE A 31 -14.95 7.44 -11.50
N TYR A 32 -13.72 6.89 -11.51
CA TYR A 32 -12.66 7.40 -12.38
C TYR A 32 -12.01 6.32 -13.24
N SER A 33 -12.01 6.57 -14.55
CA SER A 33 -11.41 5.73 -15.58
C SER A 33 -9.88 5.69 -15.54
N LYS A 34 -9.34 4.69 -16.23
CA LYS A 34 -7.92 4.40 -16.43
C LYS A 34 -7.16 5.61 -17.00
N SER A 35 -6.34 6.28 -16.21
CA SER A 35 -5.18 6.98 -16.73
C SER A 35 -4.07 6.96 -15.69
N TYR A 36 -2.89 6.56 -16.11
CA TYR A 36 -1.66 6.69 -15.35
C TYR A 36 -1.31 8.19 -15.37
N THR A 37 -1.78 8.94 -14.41
CA THR A 37 -1.53 10.38 -14.32
C THR A 37 -0.68 10.67 -13.11
N GLN A 38 0.48 11.23 -13.38
CA GLN A 38 1.33 11.86 -12.38
C GLN A 38 0.98 13.35 -12.31
N GLY A 39 1.05 13.93 -11.12
CA GLY A 39 0.79 15.36 -10.96
C GLY A 39 0.99 15.84 -9.53
N ILE A 40 0.56 17.08 -9.29
CA ILE A 40 0.66 17.76 -8.01
C ILE A 40 -0.73 17.78 -7.35
N TYR A 41 -0.76 17.46 -6.05
CA TYR A 41 -1.94 17.55 -5.22
C TYR A 41 -1.76 18.64 -4.17
N ASN A 42 -2.75 19.54 -4.08
CA ASN A 42 -2.86 20.55 -3.05
C ASN A 42 -3.99 20.14 -2.10
N PRO A 43 -3.67 19.78 -0.84
CA PRO A 43 -4.69 19.42 0.14
C PRO A 43 -5.69 20.53 0.38
N THR A 44 -6.98 20.19 0.47
CA THR A 44 -8.04 21.11 0.85
C THR A 44 -8.10 21.35 2.35
N LYS A 45 -7.54 20.39 3.14
CA LYS A 45 -7.36 20.47 4.59
C LYS A 45 -5.87 20.35 4.94
N PRO A 46 -5.06 21.39 4.67
CA PRO A 46 -3.60 21.32 4.85
C PRO A 46 -3.17 21.08 6.29
N GLU A 47 -4.00 21.42 7.26
CA GLU A 47 -3.78 21.16 8.69
C GLU A 47 -3.68 19.69 9.03
N LYS A 48 -4.31 18.80 8.23
CA LYS A 48 -4.22 17.34 8.40
C LYS A 48 -3.01 16.73 7.72
N CYS A 49 -2.37 17.46 6.80
CA CYS A 49 -1.30 16.94 5.96
C CYS A 49 0.07 17.30 6.53
N ILE A 50 0.79 16.31 7.06
CA ILE A 50 2.10 16.53 7.70
C ILE A 50 3.20 16.99 6.73
N ASN A 51 3.07 16.72 5.44
CA ASN A 51 3.98 17.26 4.44
C ASN A 51 3.85 18.80 4.33
N ILE A 52 2.65 19.34 4.55
CA ILE A 52 2.34 20.77 4.42
C ILE A 52 2.52 21.48 5.75
N ASN A 53 2.00 20.94 6.85
CA ASN A 53 2.06 21.60 8.17
C ASN A 53 3.43 21.51 8.84
N GLY A 54 4.34 20.66 8.32
CA GLY A 54 5.70 20.54 8.82
C GLY A 54 5.84 19.73 10.11
N ALA A 55 4.82 18.99 10.53
CA ALA A 55 4.81 18.27 11.80
C ALA A 55 5.93 17.21 11.93
N MET A 56 6.50 16.71 10.82
CA MET A 56 7.65 15.80 10.81
C MET A 56 8.94 16.47 10.31
N GLY A 57 9.06 17.79 10.42
CA GLY A 57 10.28 18.53 10.07
C GLY A 57 10.50 18.77 8.57
N SER A 58 9.66 18.23 7.71
CA SER A 58 9.71 18.44 6.26
C SER A 58 8.47 19.22 5.82
N LYS A 59 8.65 20.49 5.46
CA LYS A 59 7.56 21.33 4.95
C LYS A 59 7.69 21.46 3.45
N CYS A 60 6.71 20.89 2.73
CA CYS A 60 6.56 21.05 1.29
C CYS A 60 5.30 21.87 0.99
N ASN A 61 5.34 22.68 -0.05
CA ASN A 61 4.13 23.44 -0.48
C ASN A 61 3.22 22.59 -1.37
N THR A 62 3.72 21.48 -1.88
CA THR A 62 3.01 20.60 -2.83
C THR A 62 3.33 19.14 -2.55
N ILE A 63 2.39 18.25 -2.91
CA ILE A 63 2.58 16.80 -2.82
C ILE A 63 2.47 16.22 -4.23
N THR A 64 3.47 15.42 -4.61
CA THR A 64 3.44 14.72 -5.90
C THR A 64 2.74 13.37 -5.73
N TYR A 65 1.76 13.08 -6.59
CA TYR A 65 1.23 11.73 -6.76
C TYR A 65 1.79 11.12 -8.05
N ARG A 66 2.12 9.82 -8.04
CA ARG A 66 2.69 9.09 -9.16
C ARG A 66 1.70 8.13 -9.81
N SER A 67 0.50 8.04 -9.25
CA SER A 67 -0.58 7.21 -9.79
C SER A 67 -1.94 7.84 -9.48
N SER A 68 -2.95 7.50 -10.29
CA SER A 68 -4.34 7.87 -10.01
C SER A 68 -4.84 7.27 -8.69
N TRP A 69 -4.27 6.16 -8.24
CA TRP A 69 -4.63 5.52 -6.96
C TRP A 69 -4.14 6.33 -5.77
N GLU A 70 -2.89 6.81 -5.83
CA GLU A 70 -2.35 7.71 -4.81
C GLU A 70 -3.19 9.01 -4.73
N LEU A 71 -3.53 9.62 -5.86
CA LEU A 71 -4.39 10.80 -5.88
C LEU A 71 -5.74 10.54 -5.22
N LYS A 72 -6.35 9.39 -5.50
CA LYS A 72 -7.64 9.02 -4.88
C LYS A 72 -7.51 8.87 -3.38
N PHE A 73 -6.43 8.23 -2.91
CA PHE A 73 -6.18 8.09 -1.49
C PHE A 73 -5.93 9.45 -0.80
N MET A 74 -5.17 10.36 -1.40
CA MET A 74 -4.98 11.73 -0.90
C MET A 74 -6.32 12.47 -0.76
N LYS A 75 -7.18 12.43 -1.79
CA LYS A 75 -8.53 13.00 -1.75
C LYS A 75 -9.41 12.36 -0.66
N PHE A 76 -9.26 11.04 -0.45
CA PHE A 76 -9.94 10.35 0.62
C PHE A 76 -9.48 10.88 1.99
N CYS A 77 -8.18 11.02 2.22
CA CYS A 77 -7.65 11.56 3.48
C CYS A 77 -8.16 12.97 3.78
N ASP A 78 -8.22 13.82 2.77
CA ASP A 78 -8.75 15.17 2.90
C ASP A 78 -10.24 15.20 3.24
N LYS A 79 -11.02 14.36 2.56
CA LYS A 79 -12.48 14.41 2.66
C LYS A 79 -13.01 13.92 4.00
N TYR A 80 -12.43 12.85 4.58
CA TYR A 80 -13.01 12.18 5.74
C TYR A 80 -12.46 12.71 7.05
N ASP A 81 -13.36 13.13 7.94
CA ASP A 81 -13.00 13.65 9.27
C ASP A 81 -12.51 12.57 10.23
N SER A 82 -12.78 11.29 9.93
CA SER A 82 -12.18 10.16 10.63
C SER A 82 -10.67 10.04 10.41
N ILE A 83 -10.13 10.62 9.32
CA ILE A 83 -8.69 10.77 9.12
C ILE A 83 -8.26 12.05 9.83
N LEU A 84 -7.46 11.87 10.87
CA LEU A 84 -6.98 12.96 11.74
C LEU A 84 -5.72 13.60 11.19
N GLU A 85 -4.85 12.79 10.60
CA GLU A 85 -3.54 13.18 10.08
C GLU A 85 -3.13 12.24 8.96
N TRP A 86 -2.40 12.74 7.96
CA TRP A 86 -1.85 11.92 6.89
C TRP A 86 -0.60 12.54 6.26
N GLY A 87 0.20 11.72 5.57
CA GLY A 87 1.35 12.19 4.81
C GLY A 87 1.73 11.20 3.71
N SER A 88 2.35 11.72 2.66
CA SER A 88 2.88 10.96 1.53
C SER A 88 4.40 10.92 1.61
N GLU A 89 5.00 9.71 1.49
CA GLU A 89 6.47 9.50 1.45
C GLU A 89 7.24 10.05 2.68
N VAL A 90 6.59 10.09 3.85
CA VAL A 90 7.16 10.72 5.06
C VAL A 90 7.90 9.75 5.97
N LEU A 91 7.60 8.45 5.90
CA LEU A 91 8.25 7.45 6.74
C LEU A 91 9.27 6.63 5.94
N LYS A 92 10.41 6.37 6.58
CA LYS A 92 11.52 5.60 6.03
C LYS A 92 11.78 4.39 6.91
N VAL A 93 11.73 3.19 6.32
CA VAL A 93 11.97 1.93 7.00
C VAL A 93 13.21 1.27 6.41
N PRO A 94 14.25 1.01 7.20
CA PRO A 94 15.41 0.27 6.72
C PRO A 94 15.03 -1.20 6.49
N TYR A 95 15.55 -1.78 5.41
CA TYR A 95 15.38 -3.21 5.12
C TYR A 95 16.62 -3.79 4.46
N ILE A 96 16.80 -5.11 4.55
CA ILE A 96 17.80 -5.86 3.81
C ILE A 96 17.12 -6.50 2.61
N SER A 97 17.62 -6.23 1.40
CA SER A 97 17.07 -6.77 0.18
C SER A 97 17.56 -8.20 -0.05
N GLU A 98 16.62 -9.13 -0.29
CA GLU A 98 16.95 -10.52 -0.67
C GLU A 98 17.64 -10.64 -2.05
N VAL A 99 17.63 -9.57 -2.87
CA VAL A 99 18.20 -9.58 -4.21
C VAL A 99 19.71 -9.39 -4.18
N ASP A 100 20.21 -8.50 -3.33
CA ASP A 100 21.62 -8.13 -3.26
C ASP A 100 22.25 -8.26 -1.88
N GLY A 101 21.48 -8.63 -0.87
CA GLY A 101 21.93 -8.77 0.53
C GLY A 101 22.29 -7.47 1.21
N LYS A 102 22.05 -6.31 0.60
CA LYS A 102 22.43 -5.00 1.11
C LYS A 102 21.29 -4.32 1.87
N GLN A 103 21.68 -3.41 2.75
CA GLN A 103 20.73 -2.54 3.42
C GLN A 103 20.26 -1.42 2.48
N HIS A 104 18.96 -1.24 2.43
CA HIS A 104 18.26 -0.19 1.68
C HIS A 104 17.27 0.54 2.57
N THR A 105 16.74 1.65 2.07
CA THR A 105 15.67 2.41 2.71
C THR A 105 14.39 2.27 1.90
N TYR A 106 13.35 1.78 2.55
CA TYR A 106 12.00 1.76 2.00
C TYR A 106 11.27 3.04 2.41
N ILE A 107 10.90 3.86 1.45
CA ILE A 107 10.03 5.02 1.64
C ILE A 107 8.59 4.53 1.44
N THR A 108 7.76 4.67 2.46
CA THR A 108 6.38 4.19 2.44
C THR A 108 5.49 5.15 1.64
N ASP A 109 4.51 4.63 0.89
CA ASP A 109 3.66 5.50 0.07
C ASP A 109 2.85 6.47 0.93
N PHE A 110 2.20 5.97 2.00
CA PHE A 110 1.41 6.81 2.91
C PHE A 110 1.55 6.43 4.37
N TYR A 111 1.46 7.45 5.20
CA TYR A 111 1.17 7.41 6.62
C TYR A 111 -0.18 8.06 6.87
N PHE A 112 -1.01 7.51 7.77
CA PHE A 112 -2.20 8.20 8.23
C PHE A 112 -2.65 7.73 9.62
N VAL A 113 -3.33 8.63 10.32
CA VAL A 113 -3.96 8.38 11.61
C VAL A 113 -5.48 8.41 11.42
N CYS A 114 -6.14 7.36 11.85
CA CYS A 114 -7.58 7.23 11.71
C CYS A 114 -8.26 7.02 13.07
N ARG A 115 -9.39 7.71 13.29
CA ARG A 115 -10.31 7.41 14.38
C ARG A 115 -11.32 6.38 13.93
N GLU A 116 -11.26 5.21 14.55
CA GLU A 116 -12.23 4.15 14.31
C GLU A 116 -13.61 4.50 14.89
N LYS A 117 -14.66 3.76 14.51
CA LYS A 117 -16.00 3.95 15.06
C LYS A 117 -16.10 3.72 16.57
N THR A 118 -15.24 2.87 17.11
CA THR A 118 -15.10 2.62 18.54
C THR A 118 -14.50 3.79 19.30
N GLY A 119 -14.09 4.87 18.60
CA GLY A 119 -13.33 5.98 19.14
C GLY A 119 -11.82 5.74 19.22
N LYS A 120 -11.35 4.50 18.98
CA LYS A 120 -9.92 4.15 19.00
C LYS A 120 -9.17 4.86 17.89
N ILE A 121 -8.02 5.44 18.23
CA ILE A 121 -7.09 6.05 17.27
C ILE A 121 -6.04 5.01 16.86
N VAL A 122 -5.90 4.80 15.57
CA VAL A 122 -4.95 3.83 14.98
C VAL A 122 -4.08 4.53 13.94
N LYS A 123 -2.78 4.23 13.98
CA LYS A 123 -1.78 4.73 13.03
C LYS A 123 -1.52 3.67 11.97
N TYR A 124 -1.50 4.08 10.72
CA TYR A 124 -1.32 3.19 9.58
C TYR A 124 -0.14 3.61 8.72
N ILE A 125 0.56 2.61 8.20
CA ILE A 125 1.41 2.71 7.02
C ILE A 125 0.71 1.99 5.88
N LEU A 126 0.55 2.66 4.75
CA LEU A 126 -0.11 2.12 3.57
C LEU A 126 0.85 2.12 2.39
N GLU A 127 0.87 1.00 1.68
CA GLU A 127 1.51 0.83 0.37
C GLU A 127 0.43 0.62 -0.69
N VAL A 128 0.58 1.26 -1.84
CA VAL A 128 -0.34 1.13 -2.98
C VAL A 128 0.37 0.35 -4.09
N LYS A 129 -0.08 -0.87 -4.38
CA LYS A 129 0.57 -1.74 -5.38
C LYS A 129 -0.45 -2.54 -6.19
N PRO A 130 -0.19 -2.74 -7.49
CA PRO A 130 -0.92 -3.71 -8.29
C PRO A 130 -0.79 -5.11 -7.69
N LYS A 131 -1.87 -5.89 -7.70
CA LYS A 131 -1.89 -7.28 -7.21
C LYS A 131 -0.83 -8.15 -7.89
N SER A 132 -0.52 -7.89 -9.16
CA SER A 132 0.52 -8.58 -9.91
C SER A 132 1.93 -8.41 -9.33
N GLN A 133 2.15 -7.38 -8.51
CA GLN A 133 3.41 -7.11 -7.81
C GLN A 133 3.38 -7.56 -6.34
N MET A 134 2.28 -8.17 -5.89
CA MET A 134 2.19 -8.72 -4.54
C MET A 134 2.87 -10.09 -4.48
N PRO A 135 3.84 -10.29 -3.57
CA PRO A 135 4.37 -11.62 -3.30
C PRO A 135 3.26 -12.51 -2.75
N ARG A 136 3.04 -13.63 -3.40
CA ARG A 136 2.22 -14.74 -2.86
C ARG A 136 3.17 -15.73 -2.22
N LEU A 137 2.83 -16.20 -1.04
CA LEU A 137 3.64 -17.15 -0.29
C LEU A 137 2.94 -18.50 -0.28
N ASP A 138 3.72 -19.57 -0.33
CA ASP A 138 3.25 -20.94 -0.06
C ASP A 138 3.04 -21.18 1.44
N GLU A 139 2.71 -22.42 1.79
CA GLU A 139 2.47 -22.84 3.19
C GLU A 139 3.74 -22.75 4.06
N CYS A 140 4.93 -22.78 3.43
CA CYS A 140 6.22 -22.65 4.09
C CYS A 140 6.72 -21.21 4.17
N GLY A 141 5.95 -20.23 3.62
CA GLY A 141 6.32 -18.82 3.60
C GLY A 141 7.29 -18.46 2.48
N GLN A 142 7.49 -19.31 1.47
CA GLN A 142 8.33 -19.03 0.31
C GLN A 142 7.55 -18.32 -0.79
N ILE A 143 8.23 -17.44 -1.56
CA ILE A 143 7.61 -16.71 -2.64
C ILE A 143 7.24 -17.65 -3.78
N LEU A 144 5.97 -17.64 -4.17
CA LEU A 144 5.49 -18.29 -5.40
C LEU A 144 5.81 -17.41 -6.59
N TYR A 145 6.81 -17.81 -7.37
CA TYR A 145 7.20 -17.10 -8.58
C TYR A 145 6.27 -17.42 -9.76
N PRO A 146 6.13 -16.50 -10.74
CA PRO A 146 5.45 -16.80 -11.99
C PRO A 146 6.23 -17.85 -12.77
N ASP A 147 5.53 -18.64 -13.58
CA ASP A 147 6.17 -19.62 -14.47
C ASP A 147 7.19 -18.95 -15.41
N PRO A 148 8.30 -19.61 -15.71
CA PRO A 148 9.25 -19.12 -16.69
C PRO A 148 8.61 -19.05 -18.09
N PRO A 149 9.11 -18.17 -18.98
CA PRO A 149 8.53 -18.00 -20.30
C PRO A 149 8.71 -19.28 -21.14
N LYS A 150 7.68 -19.66 -21.89
CA LYS A 150 7.74 -20.80 -22.83
C LYS A 150 8.76 -20.55 -23.93
N VAL A 151 8.83 -19.32 -24.46
CA VAL A 151 9.85 -18.88 -25.43
C VAL A 151 11.07 -18.37 -24.66
N ARG A 152 12.18 -19.08 -24.79
CA ARG A 152 13.44 -18.78 -24.07
C ARG A 152 14.33 -17.76 -24.78
N SER A 153 13.75 -16.69 -25.32
CA SER A 153 14.57 -15.56 -25.79
C SER A 153 15.20 -14.83 -24.60
N GLN A 154 16.40 -14.29 -24.78
CA GLN A 154 17.10 -13.54 -23.72
C GLN A 154 16.22 -12.40 -23.16
N ARG A 155 15.49 -11.71 -24.02
CA ARG A 155 14.54 -10.65 -23.61
C ARG A 155 13.44 -11.19 -22.70
N ALA A 156 12.86 -12.34 -23.02
CA ALA A 156 11.79 -12.95 -22.22
C ALA A 156 12.30 -13.44 -20.85
N LEU A 157 13.50 -14.01 -20.82
CA LEU A 157 14.16 -14.44 -19.58
C LEU A 157 14.49 -13.27 -18.68
N ASN A 158 15.06 -12.20 -19.22
CA ASN A 158 15.37 -10.98 -18.46
C ASN A 158 14.10 -10.35 -17.86
N ALA A 159 13.02 -10.26 -18.65
CA ALA A 159 11.74 -9.72 -18.18
C ALA A 159 11.09 -10.60 -17.10
N TRP A 160 11.27 -11.92 -17.18
CA TRP A 160 10.80 -12.84 -16.13
C TRP A 160 11.63 -12.68 -14.86
N GLN A 161 12.95 -12.61 -14.98
CA GLN A 161 13.84 -12.42 -13.84
C GLN A 161 13.58 -11.10 -13.11
N GLU A 162 13.34 -10.02 -13.86
CA GLU A 162 12.98 -8.73 -13.29
C GLU A 162 11.68 -8.81 -12.48
N ARG A 163 10.65 -9.50 -12.97
CA ARG A 163 9.41 -9.74 -12.23
C ARG A 163 9.67 -10.52 -10.92
N CYS A 164 10.52 -11.54 -10.97
CA CYS A 164 10.91 -12.29 -9.77
C CYS A 164 11.64 -11.38 -8.75
N ASN A 165 12.53 -10.52 -9.23
CA ASN A 165 13.25 -9.57 -8.37
C ASN A 165 12.31 -8.54 -7.73
N VAL A 166 11.33 -8.03 -8.47
CA VAL A 166 10.28 -7.14 -7.92
C VAL A 166 9.54 -7.81 -6.76
N LEU A 167 9.16 -9.08 -6.89
CA LEU A 167 8.49 -9.83 -5.83
C LEU A 167 9.39 -10.00 -4.59
N ARG A 168 10.68 -10.32 -4.77
CA ARG A 168 11.66 -10.41 -3.68
C ARG A 168 11.82 -9.09 -2.94
N VAL A 169 12.02 -8.01 -3.69
CA VAL A 169 12.18 -6.67 -3.11
C VAL A 169 10.93 -6.25 -2.33
N ASN A 170 9.74 -6.45 -2.89
CA ASN A 170 8.49 -6.13 -2.19
C ASN A 170 8.30 -6.99 -0.94
N ASN A 171 8.63 -8.27 -0.99
CA ASN A 171 8.60 -9.15 0.19
C ASN A 171 9.52 -8.64 1.29
N SER A 172 10.79 -8.33 0.96
CA SER A 172 11.78 -7.81 1.90
C SER A 172 11.32 -6.50 2.55
N LYS A 173 10.85 -5.54 1.76
CA LYS A 173 10.30 -4.26 2.22
C LYS A 173 9.12 -4.46 3.19
N TRP A 174 8.16 -5.30 2.81
CA TRP A 174 6.93 -5.44 3.59
C TRP A 174 7.12 -6.27 4.86
N GLN A 175 8.04 -7.23 4.86
CA GLN A 175 8.43 -7.91 6.09
C GLN A 175 9.08 -6.93 7.07
N ALA A 176 10.00 -6.09 6.61
CA ALA A 176 10.61 -5.05 7.42
C ALA A 176 9.58 -4.03 7.92
N ALA A 177 8.66 -3.57 7.05
CA ALA A 177 7.59 -2.66 7.43
C ALA A 177 6.66 -3.25 8.48
N ARG A 178 6.25 -4.53 8.35
CA ARG A 178 5.42 -5.19 9.36
C ARG A 178 6.12 -5.31 10.71
N ARG A 179 7.43 -5.61 10.72
CA ARG A 179 8.23 -5.66 11.94
C ARG A 179 8.30 -4.28 12.59
N TRP A 180 8.71 -3.28 11.82
CA TRP A 180 8.80 -1.90 12.26
C TRP A 180 7.46 -1.38 12.83
N CYS A 181 6.35 -1.68 12.15
CA CYS A 181 5.02 -1.31 12.60
C CYS A 181 4.65 -1.92 13.96
N ARG A 182 4.97 -3.21 14.19
CA ARG A 182 4.73 -3.85 15.50
C ARG A 182 5.51 -3.17 16.62
N GLU A 183 6.75 -2.79 16.35
CA GLU A 183 7.64 -2.16 17.34
C GLU A 183 7.20 -0.72 17.69
N HIS A 184 6.56 -0.02 16.74
CA HIS A 184 6.19 1.39 16.88
C HIS A 184 4.68 1.63 17.06
N GLY A 185 3.88 0.59 17.20
CA GLY A 185 2.42 0.70 17.39
C GLY A 185 1.64 1.14 16.14
N PHE A 186 2.15 0.80 14.97
CA PHE A 186 1.47 1.03 13.68
C PHE A 186 0.84 -0.24 13.12
N VAL A 187 -0.03 -0.07 12.15
CA VAL A 187 -0.60 -1.14 11.33
C VAL A 187 -0.15 -0.97 9.89
N PHE A 188 0.53 -1.99 9.33
CA PHE A 188 0.91 -2.00 7.92
C PHE A 188 -0.19 -2.58 7.05
N LYS A 189 -0.52 -1.90 5.97
CA LYS A 189 -1.50 -2.32 4.95
C LYS A 189 -0.93 -2.17 3.55
N VAL A 190 -1.30 -3.09 2.66
CA VAL A 190 -1.10 -2.94 1.20
C VAL A 190 -2.47 -2.81 0.56
N LEU A 191 -2.63 -1.84 -0.31
CA LEU A 191 -3.85 -1.55 -1.04
C LEU A 191 -3.67 -1.93 -2.51
N THR A 192 -4.50 -2.85 -2.98
CA THR A 192 -4.48 -3.32 -4.38
C THR A 192 -5.74 -2.88 -5.13
N GLU A 193 -5.78 -3.10 -6.46
CA GLU A 193 -6.97 -2.85 -7.28
C GLU A 193 -8.22 -3.56 -6.76
N GLU A 194 -8.09 -4.74 -6.16
CA GLU A 194 -9.24 -5.49 -5.62
C GLU A 194 -9.86 -4.80 -4.41
N GLU A 195 -9.03 -4.22 -3.55
CA GLU A 195 -9.50 -3.48 -2.38
C GLU A 195 -9.98 -2.08 -2.77
N ILE A 196 -9.50 -1.60 -3.90
CA ILE A 196 -9.88 -0.31 -4.51
C ILE A 196 -11.16 -0.45 -5.36
N GLY A 197 -11.59 -1.69 -5.70
CA GLY A 197 -12.82 -1.95 -6.46
C GLY A 197 -12.69 -1.70 -7.96
N ILE A 198 -11.48 -1.78 -8.52
CA ILE A 198 -11.28 -1.76 -9.97
C ILE A 198 -11.36 -3.21 -10.45
N ASN A 199 -12.53 -3.62 -10.94
CA ASN A 199 -12.67 -4.83 -11.76
C ASN A 199 -12.24 -4.47 -13.19
N TYR A 200 -11.28 -5.21 -13.74
CA TYR A 200 -10.90 -5.14 -15.16
C TYR A 200 -11.87 -5.96 -16.01
#